data_9166cc61ec09e0f92ca6f90fa42549c2
#
_entry.id   9166cc61ec09e0f92ca6f90fa42549c2
#
_cell.length_a   1.000
_cell.length_b   1.000
_cell.length_c   1.000
_cell.angle_alpha   90.00
_cell.angle_beta   90.00
_cell.angle_gamma   90.00
#
_symmetry.space_group_name_H-M   'P 1'
#
loop_
_entity.id
_entity.type
_entity.pdbx_description
1 polymer ?
#
loop_
_entity_poly.entity_id
_entity_poly.type
_entity_poly.pdbx_seq_one_letter_code
_entity_poly.pdbx_strand_id
1 'polypeptide(L)'
;HVTFAYPGADEPILKDISFSAHPGEVTAIIGGTGRGKSSILKLIPRLYDPLFGEILVDGVNIRRYRVDDLRSIIGYVPQKNVLFSGDIASNLNFGKEDGTEKDWARAAGIACAAEFIAKKQGGYHDPIAQGGSNLSGGQRQRMAIARALIKRPEIYVFDDSFSALDMKTDQTLRQNLKESMGEPAVILVAQRVSTILDADRILVVDDGRIVGQGTHGELLRTCPLYREIAEIQLGKEAV
;
A
#
# COMPACT_ATOMS: atom_id res chain seq x y z
N HIS A 1 20.14 2.37 5.75
CA HIS A 1 20.78 1.45 6.70
C HIS A 1 19.88 1.14 7.90
N VAL A 2 18.56 0.96 7.63
CA VAL A 2 17.55 0.72 8.66
C VAL A 2 17.62 -0.71 9.19
N THR A 3 17.78 -0.84 10.50
CA THR A 3 17.64 -2.09 11.24
C THR A 3 16.49 -1.95 12.24
N PHE A 4 15.58 -2.93 12.27
CA PHE A 4 14.39 -2.85 13.11
C PHE A 4 14.05 -4.20 13.73
N ALA A 5 13.68 -4.19 15.00
CA ALA A 5 13.03 -5.28 15.73
C ALA A 5 11.77 -4.77 16.40
N TYR A 6 10.75 -5.62 16.51
CA TYR A 6 9.58 -5.30 17.32
C TYR A 6 9.91 -5.28 18.82
N PRO A 7 9.22 -4.48 19.63
CA PRO A 7 9.42 -4.51 21.09
C PRO A 7 9.29 -5.93 21.64
N GLY A 8 10.29 -6.38 22.38
CA GLY A 8 10.35 -7.71 22.98
C GLY A 8 10.81 -8.84 22.03
N ALA A 9 11.23 -8.52 20.81
CA ALA A 9 11.85 -9.50 19.92
C ALA A 9 13.36 -9.62 20.20
N ASP A 10 13.88 -10.85 20.20
CA ASP A 10 15.31 -11.11 20.43
C ASP A 10 16.18 -10.72 19.23
N GLU A 11 15.62 -10.79 18.02
CA GLU A 11 16.35 -10.52 16.78
C GLU A 11 15.64 -9.47 15.90
N PRO A 12 16.42 -8.69 15.11
CA PRO A 12 15.86 -7.74 14.16
C PRO A 12 15.17 -8.46 13.00
N ILE A 13 13.96 -8.02 12.68
CA ILE A 13 13.19 -8.47 11.51
C ILE A 13 13.65 -7.77 10.22
N LEU A 14 14.24 -6.58 10.32
CA LEU A 14 14.86 -5.84 9.21
C LEU A 14 16.34 -5.60 9.54
N LYS A 15 17.19 -5.88 8.55
CA LYS A 15 18.65 -5.88 8.69
C LYS A 15 19.27 -5.07 7.55
N ASP A 16 19.68 -3.84 7.84
CA ASP A 16 20.38 -2.95 6.89
C ASP A 16 19.57 -2.65 5.61
N ILE A 17 18.31 -2.26 5.76
CA ILE A 17 17.43 -1.92 4.64
C ILE A 17 17.76 -0.50 4.16
N SER A 18 18.06 -0.36 2.85
CA SER A 18 18.29 0.93 2.21
C SER A 18 17.65 0.98 0.82
N PHE A 19 16.77 1.93 0.58
CA PHE A 19 16.20 2.22 -0.73
C PHE A 19 15.67 3.66 -0.77
N SER A 20 15.32 4.14 -1.96
CA SER A 20 14.61 5.40 -2.17
C SER A 20 13.36 5.16 -3.03
N ALA A 21 12.32 5.94 -2.76
CA ALA A 21 11.11 6.04 -3.58
C ALA A 21 10.90 7.51 -3.95
N HIS A 22 10.51 7.78 -5.18
CA HIS A 22 10.42 9.14 -5.70
C HIS A 22 8.99 9.50 -6.12
N PRO A 23 8.63 10.80 -6.13
CA PRO A 23 7.37 11.26 -6.69
C PRO A 23 7.16 10.73 -8.12
N GLY A 24 5.94 10.30 -8.42
CA GLY A 24 5.59 9.73 -9.72
C GLY A 24 6.04 8.28 -9.95
N GLU A 25 6.79 7.68 -9.01
CA GLU A 25 7.28 6.30 -9.12
C GLU A 25 6.48 5.32 -8.25
N VAL A 26 6.34 4.10 -8.75
CA VAL A 26 5.81 2.94 -8.03
C VAL A 26 6.98 2.06 -7.60
N THR A 27 7.24 2.02 -6.29
CA THR A 27 8.19 1.09 -5.66
C THR A 27 7.42 -0.10 -5.08
N ALA A 28 7.61 -1.26 -5.64
CA ALA A 28 6.99 -2.50 -5.18
C ALA A 28 7.93 -3.31 -4.29
N ILE A 29 7.39 -4.01 -3.30
CA ILE A 29 8.15 -4.89 -2.41
C ILE A 29 7.56 -6.30 -2.50
N ILE A 30 8.39 -7.28 -2.84
CA ILE A 30 8.02 -8.70 -2.96
C ILE A 30 8.98 -9.58 -2.17
N GLY A 31 8.55 -10.80 -1.85
CA GLY A 31 9.34 -11.78 -1.12
C GLY A 31 8.45 -12.73 -0.33
N GLY A 32 9.03 -13.73 0.31
CA GLY A 32 8.33 -14.73 1.10
C GLY A 32 7.49 -14.15 2.26
N THR A 33 6.53 -14.91 2.75
CA THR A 33 5.72 -14.53 3.92
C THR A 33 6.61 -14.47 5.17
N GLY A 34 6.36 -13.47 6.04
CA GLY A 34 7.12 -13.31 7.29
C GLY A 34 8.51 -12.70 7.12
N ARG A 35 8.91 -12.28 5.93
CA ARG A 35 10.28 -11.77 5.64
C ARG A 35 10.48 -10.28 5.92
N GLY A 36 9.55 -9.60 6.59
CA GLY A 36 9.71 -8.20 7.03
C GLY A 36 9.08 -7.14 6.12
N LYS A 37 8.44 -7.50 5.00
CA LYS A 37 7.84 -6.52 4.04
C LYS A 37 6.90 -5.51 4.70
N SER A 38 5.90 -5.98 5.42
CA SER A 38 4.95 -5.11 6.15
C SER A 38 5.63 -4.30 7.25
N SER A 39 6.76 -4.78 7.80
CA SER A 39 7.52 -4.04 8.80
C SER A 39 8.18 -2.80 8.18
N ILE A 40 8.69 -2.90 6.93
CA ILE A 40 9.20 -1.75 6.18
C ILE A 40 8.10 -0.68 6.08
N LEU A 41 6.90 -1.08 5.65
CA LEU A 41 5.78 -0.14 5.45
C LEU A 41 5.32 0.53 6.75
N LYS A 42 5.36 -0.17 7.87
CA LYS A 42 4.96 0.38 9.18
C LYS A 42 5.91 1.44 9.73
N LEU A 43 7.15 1.43 9.31
CA LEU A 43 8.14 2.44 9.70
C LEU A 43 7.93 3.77 8.99
N ILE A 44 7.38 3.78 7.77
CA ILE A 44 7.19 4.99 6.97
C ILE A 44 6.26 6.00 7.69
N PRO A 45 5.03 5.63 8.15
CA PRO A 45 4.17 6.52 8.92
C PRO A 45 4.56 6.60 10.41
N ARG A 46 5.76 6.14 10.75
CA ARG A 46 6.29 6.12 12.12
C ARG A 46 5.32 5.46 13.11
N LEU A 47 4.84 4.25 12.77
CA LEU A 47 4.14 3.38 13.73
C LEU A 47 5.13 2.73 14.71
N TYR A 48 6.38 2.63 14.29
CA TYR A 48 7.54 2.21 15.08
C TYR A 48 8.76 3.05 14.66
N ASP A 49 9.71 3.20 15.55
CA ASP A 49 11.02 3.79 15.24
C ASP A 49 12.05 2.69 14.96
N PRO A 50 12.97 2.85 14.01
CA PRO A 50 14.04 1.90 13.77
C PRO A 50 15.05 1.89 14.92
N LEU A 51 15.72 0.75 15.15
CA LEU A 51 16.81 0.62 16.11
C LEU A 51 18.06 1.38 15.64
N PHE A 52 18.41 1.20 14.36
CA PHE A 52 19.53 1.85 13.71
C PHE A 52 19.09 2.36 12.34
N GLY A 53 19.89 3.31 11.81
CA GLY A 53 19.61 3.95 10.54
C GLY A 53 18.56 5.06 10.64
N GLU A 54 18.16 5.58 9.51
CA GLU A 54 17.22 6.69 9.43
C GLU A 54 16.26 6.55 8.24
N ILE A 55 15.10 7.19 8.38
CA ILE A 55 14.09 7.29 7.31
C ILE A 55 13.89 8.78 7.07
N LEU A 56 13.99 9.16 5.80
CA LEU A 56 13.88 10.55 5.37
C LEU A 56 12.65 10.73 4.49
N VAL A 57 11.94 11.82 4.71
CA VAL A 57 10.91 12.33 3.80
C VAL A 57 11.36 13.73 3.39
N ASP A 58 11.51 13.95 2.09
CA ASP A 58 12.06 15.19 1.51
C ASP A 58 13.37 15.64 2.17
N GLY A 59 14.27 14.66 2.43
CA GLY A 59 15.56 14.90 3.07
C GLY A 59 15.50 15.17 4.57
N VAL A 60 14.31 15.19 5.18
CA VAL A 60 14.13 15.41 6.62
C VAL A 60 13.85 14.09 7.32
N ASN A 61 14.61 13.79 8.38
CA ASN A 61 14.40 12.59 9.18
C ASN A 61 13.00 12.60 9.81
N ILE A 62 12.24 11.51 9.65
CA ILE A 62 10.85 11.38 10.15
C ILE A 62 10.74 11.62 11.66
N ARG A 63 11.80 11.44 12.43
CA ARG A 63 11.83 11.74 13.87
C ARG A 63 11.73 13.24 14.18
N ARG A 64 12.01 14.11 13.20
CA ARG A 64 11.90 15.58 13.35
C ARG A 64 10.51 16.10 13.01
N TYR A 65 9.68 15.31 12.34
CA TYR A 65 8.28 15.67 12.10
C TYR A 65 7.46 15.51 13.38
N ARG A 66 6.45 16.37 13.53
CA ARG A 66 5.32 16.01 14.38
C ARG A 66 4.62 14.83 13.74
N VAL A 67 4.18 13.88 14.53
CA VAL A 67 3.59 12.62 14.01
C VAL A 67 2.35 12.90 13.13
N ASP A 68 1.54 13.86 13.53
CA ASP A 68 0.32 14.23 12.78
C ASP A 68 0.67 14.84 11.42
N ASP A 69 1.69 15.71 11.37
CA ASP A 69 2.16 16.34 10.13
C ASP A 69 2.72 15.28 9.17
N LEU A 70 3.54 14.36 9.66
CA LEU A 70 4.06 13.24 8.87
C LEU A 70 2.90 12.38 8.31
N ARG A 71 1.95 12.01 9.17
CA ARG A 71 0.83 11.15 8.77
C ARG A 71 -0.17 11.88 7.88
N SER A 72 -0.22 13.21 7.90
CA SER A 72 -1.09 13.98 7.01
C SER A 72 -0.71 13.83 5.54
N ILE A 73 0.58 13.70 5.23
CA ILE A 73 1.11 13.53 3.88
C ILE A 73 1.20 12.06 3.43
N ILE A 74 0.85 11.10 4.29
CA ILE A 74 0.90 9.67 3.99
C ILE A 74 -0.51 9.07 3.97
N GLY A 75 -0.88 8.39 2.88
CA GLY A 75 -2.05 7.54 2.77
C GLY A 75 -1.67 6.08 2.99
N TYR A 76 -1.99 5.52 4.15
CA TYR A 76 -1.63 4.15 4.50
C TYR A 76 -2.84 3.22 4.43
N VAL A 77 -2.73 2.14 3.67
CA VAL A 77 -3.73 1.07 3.57
C VAL A 77 -3.14 -0.22 4.13
N PRO A 78 -3.55 -0.64 5.34
CA PRO A 78 -3.03 -1.85 5.96
C PRO A 78 -3.55 -3.12 5.30
N GLN A 79 -2.86 -4.24 5.48
CA GLN A 79 -3.27 -5.56 4.99
C GLN A 79 -4.65 -5.98 5.53
N LYS A 80 -4.89 -5.77 6.83
CA LYS A 80 -6.21 -6.00 7.45
C LYS A 80 -7.00 -4.70 7.45
N ASN A 81 -8.00 -4.63 6.59
CA ASN A 81 -8.85 -3.46 6.46
C ASN A 81 -10.00 -3.51 7.46
N VAL A 82 -10.00 -2.57 8.38
CA VAL A 82 -11.09 -2.37 9.35
C VAL A 82 -11.92 -1.18 8.91
N LEU A 83 -13.24 -1.39 8.80
CA LEU A 83 -14.22 -0.33 8.65
C LEU A 83 -14.94 -0.12 9.98
N PHE A 84 -15.29 1.13 10.24
CA PHE A 84 -15.98 1.49 11.47
C PHE A 84 -17.49 1.46 11.28
N SER A 85 -18.22 1.20 12.35
CA SER A 85 -19.68 1.34 12.36
C SER A 85 -20.08 2.77 12.03
N GLY A 86 -21.09 2.94 11.21
CA GLY A 86 -21.56 4.23 10.72
C GLY A 86 -22.10 4.09 9.30
N ASP A 87 -21.76 4.99 8.42
CA ASP A 87 -22.08 4.91 6.99
C ASP A 87 -20.82 4.98 6.11
N ILE A 88 -21.00 4.91 4.79
CA ILE A 88 -19.89 4.97 3.83
C ILE A 88 -19.19 6.33 3.91
N ALA A 89 -19.97 7.44 3.99
CA ALA A 89 -19.42 8.79 4.07
C ALA A 89 -18.56 8.99 5.32
N SER A 90 -19.04 8.58 6.50
CA SER A 90 -18.29 8.66 7.74
C SER A 90 -16.99 7.85 7.69
N ASN A 91 -17.02 6.66 7.07
CA ASN A 91 -15.82 5.87 6.86
C ASN A 91 -14.80 6.54 5.94
N LEU A 92 -15.23 7.23 4.89
CA LEU A 92 -14.35 8.02 4.04
C LEU A 92 -13.78 9.22 4.80
N ASN A 93 -14.60 9.89 5.61
CA ASN A 93 -14.18 11.06 6.38
C ASN A 93 -13.14 10.78 7.47
N PHE A 94 -12.90 9.53 7.85
CA PHE A 94 -11.69 9.20 8.62
C PHE A 94 -10.39 9.54 7.88
N GLY A 95 -10.41 9.61 6.55
CA GLY A 95 -9.27 10.07 5.77
C GLY A 95 -9.19 11.60 5.63
N LYS A 96 -10.35 12.29 5.70
CA LYS A 96 -10.48 13.74 5.58
C LYS A 96 -11.76 14.18 6.30
N GLU A 97 -11.63 14.77 7.49
CA GLU A 97 -12.73 15.08 8.40
C GLU A 97 -13.84 15.94 7.76
N ASP A 98 -13.45 16.90 6.94
CA ASP A 98 -14.33 17.82 6.20
C ASP A 98 -14.59 17.38 4.73
N GLY A 99 -14.51 16.06 4.46
CA GLY A 99 -14.72 15.51 3.13
C GLY A 99 -16.12 15.83 2.58
N THR A 100 -16.15 16.35 1.36
CA THR A 100 -17.37 16.66 0.63
C THR A 100 -17.82 15.48 -0.23
N GLU A 101 -19.09 15.52 -0.68
CA GLU A 101 -19.61 14.52 -1.62
C GLU A 101 -18.77 14.40 -2.90
N LYS A 102 -18.21 15.52 -3.38
CA LYS A 102 -17.27 15.53 -4.51
C LYS A 102 -15.97 14.78 -4.18
N ASP A 103 -15.46 14.93 -2.97
CA ASP A 103 -14.27 14.20 -2.52
C ASP A 103 -14.55 12.70 -2.41
N TRP A 104 -15.72 12.32 -1.85
CA TRP A 104 -16.15 10.92 -1.76
C TRP A 104 -16.28 10.28 -3.14
N ALA A 105 -16.99 10.96 -4.07
CA ALA A 105 -17.19 10.47 -5.42
C ALA A 105 -15.87 10.26 -6.17
N ARG A 106 -14.94 11.21 -6.06
CA ARG A 106 -13.60 11.10 -6.65
C ARG A 106 -12.84 9.91 -6.05
N ALA A 107 -12.75 9.81 -4.73
CA ALA A 107 -12.01 8.76 -4.06
C ALA A 107 -12.61 7.37 -4.34
N ALA A 108 -13.94 7.26 -4.30
CA ALA A 108 -14.67 6.03 -4.64
C ALA A 108 -14.50 5.63 -6.11
N GLY A 109 -14.48 6.61 -7.02
CA GLY A 109 -14.25 6.36 -8.45
C GLY A 109 -12.86 5.77 -8.69
N ILE A 110 -11.82 6.40 -8.15
CA ILE A 110 -10.42 5.92 -8.28
C ILE A 110 -10.30 4.50 -7.67
N ALA A 111 -10.86 4.28 -6.49
CA ALA A 111 -10.82 2.99 -5.79
C ALA A 111 -11.75 1.91 -6.38
N CYS A 112 -12.39 2.14 -7.51
CA CYS A 112 -13.40 1.25 -8.10
C CYS A 112 -14.56 0.90 -7.14
N ALA A 113 -14.86 1.80 -6.19
CA ALA A 113 -15.92 1.61 -5.21
C ALA A 113 -17.27 2.22 -5.63
N ALA A 114 -17.27 3.19 -6.55
CA ALA A 114 -18.46 3.94 -6.94
C ALA A 114 -19.61 3.05 -7.43
N GLU A 115 -19.32 2.01 -8.20
CA GLU A 115 -20.35 1.11 -8.76
C GLU A 115 -21.14 0.38 -7.66
N PHE A 116 -20.45 -0.19 -6.66
CA PHE A 116 -21.16 -0.91 -5.61
C PHE A 116 -21.87 0.04 -4.63
N ILE A 117 -21.30 1.26 -4.42
CA ILE A 117 -21.95 2.29 -3.60
C ILE A 117 -23.25 2.74 -4.26
N ALA A 118 -23.26 2.98 -5.58
CA ALA A 118 -24.45 3.38 -6.32
C ALA A 118 -25.57 2.32 -6.31
N LYS A 119 -25.24 1.04 -6.12
CA LYS A 119 -26.22 -0.05 -5.98
C LYS A 119 -26.88 -0.13 -4.61
N LYS A 120 -26.36 0.60 -3.62
CA LYS A 120 -26.92 0.63 -2.27
C LYS A 120 -28.03 1.68 -2.17
N GLN A 121 -29.10 1.36 -1.43
CA GLN A 121 -30.26 2.25 -1.32
C GLN A 121 -29.93 3.63 -0.72
N GLY A 122 -29.03 3.66 0.27
CA GLY A 122 -28.58 4.88 0.92
C GLY A 122 -27.38 5.56 0.22
N GLY A 123 -26.82 4.98 -0.87
CA GLY A 123 -25.62 5.51 -1.51
C GLY A 123 -24.47 5.68 -0.50
N TYR A 124 -23.93 6.88 -0.40
CA TYR A 124 -22.87 7.20 0.59
C TYR A 124 -23.36 7.18 2.05
N HIS A 125 -24.66 7.27 2.30
CA HIS A 125 -25.26 7.18 3.63
C HIS A 125 -25.76 5.77 3.96
N ASP A 126 -25.43 4.77 3.13
CA ASP A 126 -25.77 3.38 3.43
C ASP A 126 -24.97 2.87 4.63
N PRO A 127 -25.61 2.16 5.57
CA PRO A 127 -24.95 1.77 6.82
C PRO A 127 -23.83 0.76 6.59
N ILE A 128 -22.76 0.94 7.34
CA ILE A 128 -21.65 -0.02 7.50
C ILE A 128 -21.68 -0.60 8.91
N ALA A 129 -21.81 -1.92 8.98
CA ALA A 129 -21.72 -2.65 10.24
C ALA A 129 -20.29 -2.69 10.76
N GLN A 130 -20.12 -2.99 12.04
CA GLN A 130 -18.81 -3.11 12.68
C GLN A 130 -17.87 -4.04 11.89
N GLY A 131 -16.66 -3.56 11.61
CA GLY A 131 -15.67 -4.29 10.81
C GLY A 131 -16.05 -4.41 9.33
N GLY A 132 -17.14 -3.77 8.86
CA GLY A 132 -17.62 -3.89 7.49
C GLY A 132 -18.21 -5.27 7.19
N SER A 133 -18.79 -5.96 8.17
CA SER A 133 -19.29 -7.33 8.02
C SER A 133 -20.40 -7.49 6.98
N ASN A 134 -21.09 -6.41 6.65
CA ASN A 134 -22.11 -6.34 5.59
C ASN A 134 -21.54 -6.02 4.19
N LEU A 135 -20.20 -5.99 4.04
CA LEU A 135 -19.51 -5.82 2.77
C LEU A 135 -18.69 -7.07 2.42
N SER A 136 -18.51 -7.34 1.13
CA SER A 136 -17.58 -8.38 0.68
C SER A 136 -16.13 -7.99 0.97
N GLY A 137 -15.20 -8.95 0.94
CA GLY A 137 -13.76 -8.69 1.13
C GLY A 137 -13.22 -7.61 0.17
N GLY A 138 -13.52 -7.75 -1.13
CA GLY A 138 -13.12 -6.77 -2.14
C GLY A 138 -13.78 -5.39 -1.97
N GLN A 139 -15.03 -5.33 -1.49
CA GLN A 139 -15.68 -4.05 -1.17
C GLN A 139 -15.03 -3.36 0.03
N ARG A 140 -14.72 -4.11 1.11
CA ARG A 140 -13.97 -3.56 2.25
C ARG A 140 -12.61 -3.02 1.82
N GLN A 141 -11.90 -3.77 0.98
CA GLN A 141 -10.60 -3.36 0.44
C GLN A 141 -10.70 -2.04 -0.32
N ARG A 142 -11.63 -1.94 -1.27
CA ARG A 142 -11.86 -0.72 -2.05
C ARG A 142 -12.26 0.47 -1.19
N MET A 143 -13.04 0.25 -0.13
CA MET A 143 -13.36 1.30 0.84
C MET A 143 -12.13 1.78 1.62
N ALA A 144 -11.25 0.87 2.04
CA ALA A 144 -10.02 1.25 2.73
C ALA A 144 -9.06 2.03 1.82
N ILE A 145 -8.98 1.64 0.54
CA ILE A 145 -8.23 2.37 -0.47
C ILE A 145 -8.85 3.77 -0.69
N ALA A 146 -10.17 3.87 -0.87
CA ALA A 146 -10.86 5.16 -1.03
C ALA A 146 -10.62 6.11 0.16
N ARG A 147 -10.60 5.57 1.40
CA ARG A 147 -10.27 6.32 2.62
C ARG A 147 -8.85 6.90 2.59
N ALA A 148 -7.88 6.19 2.05
CA ALA A 148 -6.52 6.71 1.90
C ALA A 148 -6.44 7.76 0.77
N LEU A 149 -7.22 7.59 -0.30
CA LEU A 149 -7.21 8.47 -1.47
C LEU A 149 -7.91 9.81 -1.23
N ILE A 150 -8.86 9.89 -0.30
CA ILE A 150 -9.70 11.08 -0.14
C ILE A 150 -8.89 12.33 0.25
N LYS A 151 -7.85 12.17 1.07
CA LYS A 151 -7.01 13.28 1.54
C LYS A 151 -5.94 13.72 0.55
N ARG A 152 -5.75 13.02 -0.58
CA ARG A 152 -4.73 13.31 -1.61
C ARG A 152 -3.32 13.43 -1.03
N PRO A 153 -2.82 12.42 -0.34
CA PRO A 153 -1.50 12.46 0.26
C PRO A 153 -0.39 12.47 -0.80
N GLU A 154 0.81 12.89 -0.40
CA GLU A 154 2.02 12.90 -1.24
C GLU A 154 2.66 11.52 -1.36
N ILE A 155 2.43 10.66 -0.37
CA ILE A 155 2.97 9.30 -0.31
C ILE A 155 1.83 8.31 -0.08
N TYR A 156 1.72 7.30 -0.93
CA TYR A 156 0.80 6.18 -0.74
C TYR A 156 1.55 4.93 -0.32
N VAL A 157 1.07 4.27 0.72
CA VAL A 157 1.63 3.02 1.25
C VAL A 157 0.54 1.95 1.27
N PHE A 158 0.69 0.90 0.46
CA PHE A 158 -0.26 -0.20 0.33
C PHE A 158 0.35 -1.50 0.84
N ASP A 159 -0.17 -2.03 1.95
CA ASP A 159 0.29 -3.30 2.50
C ASP A 159 -0.61 -4.44 2.01
N ASP A 160 -0.18 -5.13 0.96
CA ASP A 160 -0.90 -6.24 0.30
C ASP A 160 -2.38 -5.91 -0.01
N SER A 161 -2.61 -4.65 -0.41
CA SER A 161 -3.95 -4.07 -0.50
C SER A 161 -4.69 -4.43 -1.80
N PHE A 162 -4.12 -5.26 -2.66
CA PHE A 162 -4.72 -5.66 -3.94
C PHE A 162 -5.09 -7.15 -3.98
N SER A 163 -4.66 -7.94 -2.99
CA SER A 163 -4.80 -9.40 -2.98
C SER A 163 -6.24 -9.90 -2.94
N ALA A 164 -7.16 -9.14 -2.34
CA ALA A 164 -8.58 -9.49 -2.26
C ALA A 164 -9.40 -9.03 -3.47
N LEU A 165 -8.76 -8.39 -4.47
CA LEU A 165 -9.41 -7.93 -5.68
C LEU A 165 -9.28 -8.98 -6.79
N ASP A 166 -10.30 -9.07 -7.64
CA ASP A 166 -10.20 -9.78 -8.90
C ASP A 166 -9.24 -9.06 -9.86
N MET A 167 -8.70 -9.79 -10.84
CA MET A 167 -7.67 -9.27 -11.74
C MET A 167 -8.10 -8.02 -12.51
N LYS A 168 -9.37 -7.96 -12.96
CA LYS A 168 -9.89 -6.82 -13.70
C LYS A 168 -9.99 -5.58 -12.82
N THR A 169 -10.53 -5.73 -11.61
CA THR A 169 -10.64 -4.64 -10.64
C THR A 169 -9.25 -4.15 -10.22
N ASP A 170 -8.29 -5.04 -9.96
CA ASP A 170 -6.91 -4.71 -9.63
C ASP A 170 -6.25 -3.89 -10.75
N GLN A 171 -6.35 -4.34 -12.00
CA GLN A 171 -5.80 -3.62 -13.15
C GLN A 171 -6.44 -2.24 -13.33
N THR A 172 -7.77 -2.16 -13.28
CA THR A 172 -8.50 -0.89 -13.40
C THR A 172 -8.12 0.09 -12.30
N LEU A 173 -8.03 -0.40 -11.06
CA LEU A 173 -7.66 0.43 -9.92
C LEU A 173 -6.24 1.00 -10.07
N ARG A 174 -5.26 0.19 -10.48
CA ARG A 174 -3.89 0.65 -10.72
C ARG A 174 -3.82 1.68 -11.85
N GLN A 175 -4.58 1.46 -12.92
CA GLN A 175 -4.71 2.44 -14.00
C GLN A 175 -5.29 3.77 -13.49
N ASN A 176 -6.40 3.71 -12.74
CA ASN A 176 -7.02 4.90 -12.14
C ASN A 176 -6.06 5.64 -11.19
N LEU A 177 -5.29 4.89 -10.39
CA LEU A 177 -4.28 5.47 -9.51
C LEU A 177 -3.25 6.25 -10.32
N LYS A 178 -2.72 5.65 -11.38
CA LYS A 178 -1.72 6.29 -12.25
C LYS A 178 -2.25 7.55 -12.94
N GLU A 179 -3.51 7.53 -13.40
CA GLU A 179 -4.11 8.65 -14.14
C GLU A 179 -4.63 9.80 -13.26
N SER A 180 -5.05 9.48 -12.01
CA SER A 180 -5.85 10.40 -11.20
C SER A 180 -5.12 11.03 -10.01
N MET A 181 -3.91 10.58 -9.69
CA MET A 181 -3.25 10.99 -8.44
C MET A 181 -2.19 12.09 -8.59
N GLY A 182 -1.89 12.55 -9.79
CA GLY A 182 -0.73 13.41 -10.01
C GLY A 182 0.58 12.59 -9.91
N GLU A 183 1.57 13.09 -9.20
CA GLU A 183 2.88 12.43 -9.07
C GLU A 183 3.22 12.07 -7.60
N PRO A 184 2.36 11.35 -6.84
CA PRO A 184 2.75 10.90 -5.51
C PRO A 184 3.79 9.80 -5.58
N ALA A 185 4.57 9.62 -4.53
CA ALA A 185 5.37 8.42 -4.36
C ALA A 185 4.45 7.26 -3.93
N VAL A 186 4.52 6.12 -4.61
CA VAL A 186 3.73 4.93 -4.30
C VAL A 186 4.63 3.80 -3.83
N ILE A 187 4.41 3.30 -2.63
CA ILE A 187 5.13 2.16 -2.07
C ILE A 187 4.11 1.05 -1.78
N LEU A 188 4.28 -0.11 -2.38
CA LEU A 188 3.34 -1.21 -2.20
C LEU A 188 4.03 -2.54 -1.91
N VAL A 189 3.44 -3.33 -1.03
CA VAL A 189 3.75 -4.75 -0.87
C VAL A 189 2.77 -5.54 -1.71
N ALA A 190 3.28 -6.46 -2.52
CA ALA A 190 2.49 -7.40 -3.29
C ALA A 190 2.93 -8.83 -3.06
N GLN A 191 1.98 -9.76 -3.13
CA GLN A 191 2.23 -11.20 -3.14
C GLN A 191 2.25 -11.77 -4.56
N ARG A 192 1.67 -11.04 -5.54
CA ARG A 192 1.58 -11.48 -6.93
C ARG A 192 2.54 -10.68 -7.81
N VAL A 193 3.34 -11.39 -8.59
CA VAL A 193 4.24 -10.77 -9.59
C VAL A 193 3.43 -9.98 -10.62
N SER A 194 2.25 -10.48 -11.04
CA SER A 194 1.37 -9.79 -11.99
C SER A 194 0.93 -8.40 -11.54
N THR A 195 0.91 -8.12 -10.23
CA THR A 195 0.56 -6.80 -9.67
C THR A 195 1.70 -5.79 -9.83
N ILE A 196 2.95 -6.24 -10.01
CA ILE A 196 4.14 -5.39 -9.94
C ILE A 196 4.98 -5.40 -11.23
N LEU A 197 4.47 -5.99 -12.31
CA LEU A 197 5.21 -6.07 -13.58
C LEU A 197 5.63 -4.70 -14.12
N ASP A 198 4.74 -3.70 -13.96
CA ASP A 198 4.93 -2.33 -14.45
C ASP A 198 5.45 -1.37 -13.37
N ALA A 199 5.93 -1.90 -12.22
CA ALA A 199 6.52 -1.06 -11.19
C ALA A 199 7.87 -0.50 -11.67
N ASP A 200 8.12 0.78 -11.37
CA ASP A 200 9.37 1.45 -11.74
C ASP A 200 10.56 0.85 -11.00
N ARG A 201 10.31 0.36 -9.79
CA ARG A 201 11.30 -0.33 -8.96
C ARG A 201 10.64 -1.47 -8.17
N ILE A 202 11.28 -2.62 -8.18
CA ILE A 202 10.90 -3.78 -7.35
C ILE A 202 12.04 -4.06 -6.39
N LEU A 203 11.69 -4.20 -5.11
CA LEU A 203 12.59 -4.63 -4.04
C LEU A 203 12.26 -6.07 -3.68
N VAL A 204 13.22 -6.96 -3.79
CA VAL A 204 13.08 -8.36 -3.37
C VAL A 204 13.62 -8.49 -1.96
N VAL A 205 12.74 -8.85 -1.02
CA VAL A 205 13.09 -8.96 0.41
C VAL A 205 13.13 -10.42 0.83
N ASP A 206 14.27 -10.83 1.40
CA ASP A 206 14.45 -12.13 2.03
C ASP A 206 15.25 -11.98 3.32
N ASP A 207 14.86 -12.71 4.35
CA ASP A 207 15.44 -12.70 5.70
C ASP A 207 15.75 -11.29 6.23
N GLY A 208 14.81 -10.37 6.03
CA GLY A 208 14.93 -8.99 6.50
C GLY A 208 15.91 -8.12 5.73
N ARG A 209 16.42 -8.55 4.58
CA ARG A 209 17.36 -7.83 3.71
C ARG A 209 16.78 -7.63 2.32
N ILE A 210 17.22 -6.58 1.62
CA ILE A 210 16.98 -6.43 0.20
C ILE A 210 18.03 -7.26 -0.54
N VAL A 211 17.60 -8.34 -1.20
CA VAL A 211 18.48 -9.27 -1.95
C VAL A 211 18.49 -8.98 -3.45
N GLY A 212 17.61 -8.11 -3.92
CA GLY A 212 17.57 -7.63 -5.31
C GLY A 212 16.74 -6.37 -5.43
N GLN A 213 17.12 -5.47 -6.32
CA GLN A 213 16.32 -4.31 -6.69
C GLN A 213 16.50 -3.97 -8.16
N GLY A 214 15.43 -3.52 -8.80
CA GLY A 214 15.40 -3.13 -10.22
C GLY A 214 14.01 -3.27 -10.79
N THR A 215 13.88 -3.16 -12.11
CA THR A 215 12.66 -3.46 -12.86
C THR A 215 12.43 -4.97 -12.96
N HIS A 216 11.21 -5.37 -13.36
CA HIS A 216 10.90 -6.78 -13.62
C HIS A 216 11.94 -7.45 -14.52
N GLY A 217 12.24 -6.86 -15.67
CA GLY A 217 13.18 -7.43 -16.64
C GLY A 217 14.63 -7.49 -16.14
N GLU A 218 15.07 -6.54 -15.30
CA GLU A 218 16.39 -6.57 -14.68
C GLU A 218 16.47 -7.70 -13.63
N LEU A 219 15.47 -7.82 -12.78
CA LEU A 219 15.45 -8.82 -11.71
C LEU A 219 15.35 -10.24 -12.23
N LEU A 220 14.68 -10.48 -13.36
CA LEU A 220 14.70 -11.77 -14.03
C LEU A 220 16.13 -12.23 -14.42
N ARG A 221 17.00 -11.27 -14.72
CA ARG A 221 18.41 -11.56 -15.09
C ARG A 221 19.35 -11.62 -13.89
N THR A 222 19.11 -10.77 -12.88
CA THR A 222 20.09 -10.50 -11.82
C THR A 222 19.73 -11.12 -10.46
N CYS A 223 18.45 -11.46 -10.22
CA CYS A 223 17.99 -11.98 -8.92
C CYS A 223 17.38 -13.39 -9.06
N PRO A 224 18.11 -14.46 -8.70
CA PRO A 224 17.61 -15.83 -8.80
C PRO A 224 16.31 -16.06 -8.02
N LEU A 225 16.19 -15.49 -6.82
CA LEU A 225 14.97 -15.61 -6.00
C LEU A 225 13.76 -14.96 -6.70
N TYR A 226 13.94 -13.79 -7.32
CA TYR A 226 12.85 -13.15 -8.06
C TYR A 226 12.41 -13.96 -9.25
N ARG A 227 13.38 -14.52 -10.00
CA ARG A 227 13.10 -15.39 -11.14
C ARG A 227 12.31 -16.63 -10.72
N GLU A 228 12.71 -17.29 -9.63
CA GLU A 228 11.99 -18.44 -9.09
C GLU A 228 10.53 -18.08 -8.74
N ILE A 229 10.31 -16.96 -8.05
CA ILE A 229 8.96 -16.47 -7.71
C ILE A 229 8.16 -16.20 -8.99
N ALA A 230 8.74 -15.55 -9.99
CA ALA A 230 8.09 -15.22 -11.24
C ALA A 230 7.73 -16.47 -12.05
N GLU A 231 8.63 -17.44 -12.18
CA GLU A 231 8.41 -18.73 -12.87
C GLU A 231 7.27 -19.53 -12.23
N ILE A 232 7.20 -19.55 -10.89
CA ILE A 232 6.13 -20.23 -10.17
C ILE A 232 4.78 -19.57 -10.42
N GLN A 233 4.73 -18.25 -10.47
CA GLN A 233 3.47 -17.50 -10.52
C GLN A 233 2.97 -17.22 -11.94
N LEU A 234 3.85 -17.01 -12.89
CA LEU A 234 3.50 -16.65 -14.27
C LEU A 234 3.66 -17.84 -15.24
N GLY A 235 4.39 -18.89 -14.85
CA GLY A 235 4.80 -19.99 -15.72
C GLY A 235 6.14 -19.72 -16.40
N LYS A 236 6.88 -20.78 -16.68
CA LYS A 236 8.24 -20.70 -17.28
C LYS A 236 8.26 -20.10 -18.69
N GLU A 237 7.16 -20.18 -19.42
CA GLU A 237 7.04 -19.63 -20.78
C GLU A 237 6.80 -18.10 -20.80
N ALA A 238 6.44 -17.51 -19.65
CA ALA A 238 6.16 -16.09 -19.51
C ALA A 238 7.31 -15.30 -18.83
N VAL A 239 8.42 -15.97 -18.54
CA VAL A 239 9.64 -15.48 -17.89
C VAL A 239 10.85 -15.75 -18.83
#